data_def89f684b83bfa064e5c506894ec830
#
_entry.id   def89f684b83bfa064e5c506894ec830
#
_cell.length_a   1.000
_cell.length_b   1.000
_cell.length_c   1.000
_cell.angle_alpha   90.00
_cell.angle_beta   90.00
_cell.angle_gamma   90.00
#
_symmetry.space_group_name_H-M   'P 1'
#
loop_
_entity.id
_entity.type
_entity.pdbx_description
1 polymer ?
#
loop_
_entity_poly.entity_id
_entity_poly.type
_entity_poly.pdbx_seq_one_letter_code
_entity_poly.pdbx_strand_id
1 'polypeptide(L)'
;MKFNTVLYNLRSAKNIGMIARSHISFGGNFLILVGVQERWKFKGGTHSYTRKIEDLGKLLIFDTEKDFFAWSDRLKIVNVGVEIGENEASLIDYKFPDNCNLIFGNERTGLPKGVIAKMVNTLTIPQYGEVGSLNVAVAASIVFYEMKRAEKSKYVIEGEKFKSVD
;
A
#
# COMPACT_ATOMS: atom_id res chain seq x y z
N MET A 1 3.28 -2.36 -14.96
CA MET A 1 2.31 -2.73 -13.89
C MET A 1 1.79 -1.48 -13.19
N LYS A 2 0.47 -1.37 -12.99
CA LYS A 2 -0.19 -0.32 -12.18
C LYS A 2 -0.58 -0.92 -10.85
N PHE A 3 -0.37 -0.21 -9.75
CA PHE A 3 -0.84 -0.65 -8.45
C PHE A 3 -1.48 0.49 -7.67
N ASN A 4 -2.47 0.14 -6.89
CA ASN A 4 -3.05 1.00 -5.87
C ASN A 4 -2.59 0.51 -4.50
N THR A 5 -2.46 1.42 -3.55
CA THR A 5 -2.16 1.08 -2.16
C THR A 5 -3.41 1.24 -1.33
N VAL A 6 -3.85 0.17 -0.69
CA VAL A 6 -5.05 0.15 0.14
C VAL A 6 -4.65 0.00 1.60
N LEU A 7 -5.08 0.93 2.42
CA LEU A 7 -4.83 0.98 3.86
C LEU A 7 -6.13 0.65 4.59
N TYR A 8 -6.21 -0.59 5.10
CA TYR A 8 -7.40 -1.10 5.75
C TYR A 8 -7.34 -0.82 7.26
N ASN A 9 -8.20 0.07 7.74
CA ASN A 9 -8.30 0.47 9.14
C ASN A 9 -6.97 0.93 9.79
N LEU A 10 -6.04 1.51 9.03
CA LEU A 10 -4.83 2.09 9.60
C LEU A 10 -5.19 3.29 10.49
N ARG A 11 -4.54 3.37 11.66
CA ARG A 11 -4.80 4.43 12.65
C ARG A 11 -3.66 5.43 12.78
N SER A 12 -2.44 5.04 12.45
CA SER A 12 -1.28 5.91 12.60
C SER A 12 -1.14 6.87 11.44
N ALA A 13 -1.41 8.16 11.67
CA ALA A 13 -1.16 9.24 10.73
C ALA A 13 0.27 9.22 10.19
N LYS A 14 1.24 8.92 11.06
CA LYS A 14 2.65 8.82 10.71
C LYS A 14 2.89 7.71 9.68
N ASN A 15 2.32 6.51 9.91
CA ASN A 15 2.47 5.39 9.00
C ASN A 15 1.87 5.71 7.62
N ILE A 16 0.68 6.30 7.57
CA ILE A 16 0.05 6.65 6.29
C ILE A 16 0.88 7.70 5.55
N GLY A 17 1.40 8.72 6.23
CA GLY A 17 2.28 9.71 5.60
C GLY A 17 3.57 9.09 5.04
N MET A 18 4.16 8.12 5.74
CA MET A 18 5.32 7.37 5.26
C MET A 18 4.98 6.50 4.06
N ILE A 19 3.85 5.78 4.11
CA ILE A 19 3.36 4.95 3.00
C ILE A 19 3.03 5.83 1.78
N ALA A 20 2.37 6.98 1.97
CA ALA A 20 2.07 7.92 0.90
C ALA A 20 3.33 8.38 0.17
N ARG A 21 4.39 8.66 0.93
CA ARG A 21 5.70 9.01 0.34
C ARG A 21 6.27 7.88 -0.50
N SER A 22 6.33 6.66 0.04
CA SER A 22 6.82 5.48 -0.67
C SER A 22 5.95 5.17 -1.90
N HIS A 23 4.61 5.25 -1.76
CA HIS A 23 3.65 5.08 -2.85
C HIS A 23 3.96 5.98 -4.05
N ILE A 24 4.18 7.28 -3.81
CA ILE A 24 4.55 8.23 -4.88
C ILE A 24 5.92 7.86 -5.46
N SER A 25 6.90 7.55 -4.61
CA SER A 25 8.27 7.25 -5.04
C SER A 25 8.34 6.02 -5.94
N PHE A 26 7.46 5.04 -5.74
CA PHE A 26 7.38 3.82 -6.55
C PHE A 26 6.30 3.88 -7.64
N GLY A 27 5.74 5.05 -7.91
CA GLY A 27 4.79 5.25 -9.02
C GLY A 27 3.42 4.60 -8.79
N GLY A 28 2.94 4.58 -7.55
CA GLY A 28 1.60 4.12 -7.22
C GLY A 28 0.51 5.00 -7.85
N ASN A 29 -0.64 4.41 -8.16
CA ASN A 29 -1.73 5.11 -8.82
C ASN A 29 -2.69 5.74 -7.80
N PHE A 30 -3.58 4.98 -7.17
CA PHE A 30 -4.45 5.46 -6.10
C PHE A 30 -3.93 5.06 -4.72
N LEU A 31 -3.96 5.98 -3.77
CA LEU A 31 -3.92 5.69 -2.35
C LEU A 31 -5.35 5.60 -1.84
N ILE A 32 -5.70 4.48 -1.24
CA ILE A 32 -7.07 4.14 -0.87
C ILE A 32 -7.12 3.88 0.63
N LEU A 33 -8.02 4.58 1.31
CA LEU A 33 -8.28 4.39 2.72
C LEU A 33 -9.61 3.65 2.88
N VAL A 34 -9.64 2.56 3.64
CA VAL A 34 -10.84 1.75 3.87
C VAL A 34 -11.12 1.61 5.35
N GLY A 35 -12.37 1.82 5.75
CA GLY A 35 -12.86 1.67 7.12
C GLY A 35 -13.04 2.99 7.86
N VAL A 36 -13.54 2.89 9.10
CA VAL A 36 -13.81 4.05 9.96
C VAL A 36 -12.48 4.68 10.36
N GLN A 37 -12.14 5.73 9.66
CA GLN A 37 -10.99 6.54 10.00
C GLN A 37 -11.53 7.86 10.54
N GLU A 38 -11.04 8.28 11.70
CA GLU A 38 -11.20 9.68 12.07
C GLU A 38 -10.71 10.50 10.88
N ARG A 39 -11.57 11.36 10.35
CA ARG A 39 -11.18 12.23 9.21
C ARG A 39 -9.93 12.97 9.59
N TRP A 40 -8.82 12.51 9.07
CA TRP A 40 -7.51 13.00 9.42
C TRP A 40 -7.37 14.41 8.90
N LYS A 41 -7.34 15.32 9.82
CA LYS A 41 -6.87 16.67 9.51
C LYS A 41 -5.35 16.55 9.35
N PHE A 42 -4.92 16.30 8.14
CA PHE A 42 -3.51 16.26 7.80
C PHE A 42 -2.83 17.56 8.17
N LYS A 43 -2.20 17.60 9.34
CA LYS A 43 -1.46 18.74 9.84
C LYS A 43 0.04 18.40 9.89
N GLY A 44 0.88 19.21 9.23
CA GLY A 44 2.35 19.15 9.34
C GLY A 44 3.07 18.27 8.32
N GLY A 45 4.39 18.29 8.33
CA GLY A 45 5.30 17.80 7.29
C GLY A 45 5.17 16.36 6.81
N THR A 46 4.80 15.40 7.68
CA THR A 46 4.60 13.98 7.30
C THR A 46 3.40 13.80 6.36
N HIS A 47 2.51 14.77 6.31
CA HIS A 47 1.28 14.75 5.53
C HIS A 47 1.37 15.44 4.18
N SER A 48 2.52 16.05 3.86
CA SER A 48 2.72 16.74 2.57
C SER A 48 2.49 15.80 1.38
N TYR A 49 2.91 14.55 1.47
CA TYR A 49 2.74 13.58 0.40
C TYR A 49 1.29 13.09 0.28
N THR A 50 0.56 12.98 1.37
CA THR A 50 -0.87 12.63 1.33
C THR A 50 -1.68 13.76 0.68
N ARG A 51 -1.38 15.02 1.02
CA ARG A 51 -1.98 16.18 0.33
C ARG A 51 -1.65 16.19 -1.16
N LYS A 52 -0.41 15.91 -1.53
CA LYS A 52 -0.02 15.82 -2.94
C LYS A 52 -0.85 14.78 -3.70
N ILE A 53 -1.14 13.63 -3.08
CA ILE A 53 -2.00 12.60 -3.66
C ILE A 53 -3.45 13.09 -3.78
N GLU A 54 -3.94 13.78 -2.74
CA GLU A 54 -5.28 14.37 -2.72
C GLU A 54 -5.44 15.46 -3.79
N ASP A 55 -4.49 16.38 -3.90
CA ASP A 55 -4.46 17.45 -4.91
C ASP A 55 -4.44 16.88 -6.35
N LEU A 56 -3.85 15.70 -6.53
CA LEU A 56 -3.85 14.97 -7.81
C LEU A 56 -5.16 14.20 -8.08
N GLY A 57 -6.14 14.24 -7.17
CA GLY A 57 -7.38 13.46 -7.27
C GLY A 57 -7.14 11.94 -7.16
N LYS A 58 -6.06 11.52 -6.54
CA LYS A 58 -5.66 10.11 -6.42
C LYS A 58 -5.83 9.53 -5.00
N LEU A 59 -6.45 10.26 -4.10
CA LEU A 59 -6.87 9.77 -2.79
C LEU A 59 -8.33 9.32 -2.84
N LEU A 60 -8.58 8.05 -2.56
CA LEU A 60 -9.94 7.50 -2.45
C LEU A 60 -10.20 7.09 -1.00
N ILE A 61 -11.42 7.31 -0.54
CA ILE A 61 -11.84 6.95 0.82
C ILE A 61 -13.14 6.16 0.73
N PHE A 62 -13.15 4.98 1.33
CA PHE A 62 -14.34 4.13 1.47
C PHE A 62 -14.63 3.92 2.95
N ASP A 63 -15.83 4.30 3.39
CA ASP A 63 -16.25 4.14 4.78
C ASP A 63 -16.42 2.67 5.14
N THR A 64 -16.78 1.83 4.16
CA THR A 64 -16.96 0.39 4.36
C THR A 64 -16.12 -0.45 3.41
N GLU A 65 -15.75 -1.65 3.86
CA GLU A 65 -15.09 -2.64 3.00
C GLU A 65 -15.99 -3.10 1.84
N LYS A 66 -17.31 -3.12 2.06
CA LYS A 66 -18.28 -3.51 1.04
C LYS A 66 -18.21 -2.57 -0.17
N ASP A 67 -18.16 -1.26 0.07
CA ASP A 67 -18.09 -0.26 -0.99
C ASP A 67 -16.76 -0.33 -1.73
N PHE A 68 -15.67 -0.55 -1.00
CA PHE A 68 -14.35 -0.75 -1.59
C PHE A 68 -14.32 -1.98 -2.50
N PHE A 69 -14.77 -3.14 -2.03
CA PHE A 69 -14.74 -4.35 -2.85
C PHE A 69 -15.69 -4.24 -4.05
N ALA A 70 -16.88 -3.65 -3.90
CA ALA A 70 -17.78 -3.39 -5.02
C ALA A 70 -17.14 -2.49 -6.08
N TRP A 71 -16.39 -1.47 -5.66
CA TRP A 71 -15.61 -0.62 -6.58
C TRP A 71 -14.51 -1.40 -7.28
N SER A 72 -13.73 -2.20 -6.54
CA SER A 72 -12.64 -3.01 -7.08
C SER A 72 -13.13 -4.03 -8.10
N ASP A 73 -14.21 -4.75 -7.78
CA ASP A 73 -14.82 -5.78 -8.64
C ASP A 73 -15.35 -5.17 -9.95
N ARG A 74 -16.05 -4.02 -9.86
CA ARG A 74 -16.54 -3.31 -11.03
C ARG A 74 -15.42 -2.92 -12.00
N LEU A 75 -14.25 -2.56 -11.47
CA LEU A 75 -13.08 -2.18 -12.25
C LEU A 75 -12.16 -3.37 -12.58
N LYS A 76 -12.52 -4.57 -12.14
CA LYS A 76 -11.73 -5.80 -12.34
C LYS A 76 -10.28 -5.66 -11.86
N ILE A 77 -10.08 -5.01 -10.70
CA ILE A 77 -8.76 -4.85 -10.10
C ILE A 77 -8.50 -6.04 -9.18
N VAL A 78 -7.35 -6.66 -9.32
CA VAL A 78 -6.98 -7.83 -8.51
C VAL A 78 -6.58 -7.38 -7.11
N ASN A 79 -7.20 -8.00 -6.09
CA ASN A 79 -6.90 -7.70 -4.69
C ASN A 79 -5.84 -8.67 -4.16
N VAL A 80 -4.72 -8.12 -3.67
CA VAL A 80 -3.58 -8.84 -3.10
C VAL A 80 -3.33 -8.30 -1.70
N GLY A 81 -3.43 -9.17 -0.69
CA GLY A 81 -3.15 -8.82 0.69
C GLY A 81 -1.66 -8.84 1.00
N VAL A 82 -1.24 -8.09 2.01
CA VAL A 82 0.09 -8.20 2.62
C VAL A 82 -0.12 -8.46 4.10
N GLU A 83 0.18 -9.67 4.53
CA GLU A 83 -0.04 -10.13 5.91
C GLU A 83 0.98 -11.20 6.28
N ILE A 84 1.09 -11.49 7.56
CA ILE A 84 1.91 -12.59 8.08
C ILE A 84 1.01 -13.80 8.31
N GLY A 85 1.35 -14.95 7.69
CA GLY A 85 0.58 -16.17 7.84
C GLY A 85 1.36 -17.40 7.40
N GLU A 86 0.87 -18.60 7.76
CA GLU A 86 1.55 -19.87 7.49
C GLU A 86 1.36 -20.38 6.05
N ASN A 87 0.29 -19.95 5.39
CA ASN A 87 -0.07 -20.43 4.03
C ASN A 87 -0.03 -19.32 2.99
N GLU A 88 0.74 -18.27 3.26
CA GLU A 88 0.84 -17.12 2.37
C GLU A 88 1.88 -17.35 1.28
N ALA A 89 1.67 -16.72 0.14
CA ALA A 89 2.68 -16.72 -0.92
C ALA A 89 3.88 -15.87 -0.47
N SER A 90 5.09 -16.37 -0.70
CA SER A 90 6.30 -15.57 -0.45
C SER A 90 6.35 -14.37 -1.38
N LEU A 91 6.72 -13.21 -0.84
CA LEU A 91 6.99 -12.02 -1.66
C LEU A 91 8.11 -12.26 -2.67
N ILE A 92 9.08 -13.13 -2.32
CA ILE A 92 10.18 -13.49 -3.20
C ILE A 92 9.62 -14.25 -4.41
N ASP A 93 9.97 -13.77 -5.60
CA ASP A 93 9.54 -14.33 -6.88
C ASP A 93 8.02 -14.30 -7.15
N TYR A 94 7.27 -13.53 -6.37
CA TYR A 94 5.84 -13.36 -6.63
C TYR A 94 5.60 -12.63 -7.94
N LYS A 95 4.72 -13.19 -8.76
CA LYS A 95 4.31 -12.56 -10.03
C LYS A 95 3.10 -11.66 -9.78
N PHE A 96 3.37 -10.37 -9.64
CA PHE A 96 2.33 -9.38 -9.43
C PHE A 96 1.41 -9.26 -10.65
N PRO A 97 0.08 -9.13 -10.43
CA PRO A 97 -0.85 -8.79 -11.51
C PRO A 97 -0.57 -7.39 -12.09
N ASP A 98 -0.87 -7.20 -13.37
CA ASP A 98 -0.62 -5.92 -14.07
C ASP A 98 -1.41 -4.74 -13.51
N ASN A 99 -2.57 -5.01 -12.89
CA ASN A 99 -3.41 -4.02 -12.24
C ASN A 99 -3.93 -4.59 -10.92
N CYS A 100 -3.37 -4.14 -9.82
CA CYS A 100 -3.72 -4.70 -8.50
C CYS A 100 -3.87 -3.64 -7.41
N ASN A 101 -4.64 -4.00 -6.40
CA ASN A 101 -4.68 -3.36 -5.10
C ASN A 101 -3.75 -4.13 -4.17
N LEU A 102 -2.75 -3.46 -3.59
CA LEU A 102 -1.91 -3.97 -2.52
C LEU A 102 -2.52 -3.53 -1.19
N ILE A 103 -3.05 -4.48 -0.41
CA ILE A 103 -3.88 -4.22 0.76
C ILE A 103 -3.09 -4.50 2.03
N PHE A 104 -2.91 -3.48 2.85
CA PHE A 104 -2.19 -3.51 4.13
C PHE A 104 -3.18 -3.35 5.27
N GLY A 105 -3.07 -4.21 6.27
CA GLY A 105 -3.95 -4.24 7.43
C GLY A 105 -3.58 -3.24 8.53
N ASN A 106 -4.43 -3.20 9.55
CA ASN A 106 -4.22 -2.40 10.76
C ASN A 106 -2.94 -2.82 11.48
N GLU A 107 -2.25 -1.85 12.09
CA GLU A 107 -0.93 -2.05 12.74
C GLU A 107 -0.97 -3.04 13.92
N ARG A 108 -2.12 -3.27 14.52
CA ARG A 108 -2.27 -4.14 15.69
C ARG A 108 -2.98 -5.45 15.39
N THR A 109 -3.97 -5.41 14.50
CA THR A 109 -4.88 -6.54 14.25
C THR A 109 -4.70 -7.16 12.88
N GLY A 110 -3.86 -6.56 12.03
CA GLY A 110 -3.68 -7.02 10.65
C GLY A 110 -4.96 -6.94 9.81
N LEU A 111 -5.09 -7.84 8.86
CA LEU A 111 -6.25 -8.00 8.01
C LEU A 111 -7.23 -9.03 8.61
N PRO A 112 -8.54 -8.70 8.74
CA PRO A 112 -9.53 -9.68 9.17
C PRO A 112 -9.63 -10.87 8.20
N LYS A 113 -9.88 -12.08 8.73
CA LYS A 113 -10.02 -13.30 7.90
C LYS A 113 -11.07 -13.15 6.78
N GLY A 114 -12.19 -12.48 7.05
CA GLY A 114 -13.22 -12.22 6.04
C GLY A 114 -12.75 -11.28 4.91
N VAL A 115 -11.78 -10.41 5.18
CA VAL A 115 -11.14 -9.56 4.18
C VAL A 115 -10.12 -10.36 3.38
N ILE A 116 -9.30 -11.18 4.05
CA ILE A 116 -8.32 -12.08 3.41
C ILE A 116 -9.01 -13.03 2.43
N ALA A 117 -10.16 -13.57 2.79
CA ALA A 117 -10.93 -14.49 1.94
C ALA A 117 -11.41 -13.87 0.61
N LYS A 118 -11.37 -12.54 0.47
CA LYS A 118 -11.72 -11.81 -0.76
C LYS A 118 -10.51 -11.48 -1.64
N MET A 119 -9.33 -11.95 -1.28
CA MET A 119 -8.10 -11.71 -2.01
C MET A 119 -7.72 -12.90 -2.87
N VAL A 120 -7.11 -12.64 -3.99
CA VAL A 120 -6.59 -13.71 -4.87
C VAL A 120 -5.41 -14.40 -4.19
N ASN A 121 -4.55 -13.61 -3.56
CA ASN A 121 -3.42 -14.09 -2.78
C ASN A 121 -3.17 -13.15 -1.60
N THR A 122 -2.55 -13.70 -0.57
CA THR A 122 -1.92 -12.92 0.50
C THR A 122 -0.42 -13.18 0.46
N LEU A 123 0.37 -12.12 0.56
CA LEU A 123 1.82 -12.17 0.48
C LEU A 123 2.42 -12.02 1.86
N THR A 124 3.40 -12.85 2.16
CA THR A 124 4.26 -12.65 3.32
C THR A 124 5.65 -12.17 2.91
N ILE A 125 6.18 -11.22 3.66
CA ILE A 125 7.58 -10.80 3.56
C ILE A 125 8.39 -11.76 4.42
N PRO A 126 9.29 -12.58 3.83
CA PRO A 126 10.13 -13.46 4.64
C PRO A 126 10.96 -12.68 5.65
N GLN A 127 10.86 -13.07 6.90
CA GLN A 127 11.61 -12.49 8.02
C GLN A 127 12.56 -13.55 8.58
N TYR A 128 13.77 -13.17 8.88
CA TYR A 128 14.85 -14.08 9.30
C TYR A 128 15.33 -13.83 10.73
N GLY A 129 14.65 -12.95 11.44
CA GLY A 129 14.97 -12.57 12.81
C GLY A 129 13.90 -12.98 13.82
N GLU A 130 14.09 -12.59 15.08
CA GLU A 130 13.20 -12.96 16.19
C GLU A 130 11.98 -12.05 16.34
N VAL A 131 11.91 -10.93 15.59
CA VAL A 131 10.79 -10.01 15.68
C VAL A 131 9.63 -10.51 14.82
N GLY A 132 8.45 -10.65 15.42
CA GLY A 132 7.28 -11.27 14.79
C GLY A 132 6.61 -10.45 13.68
N SER A 133 6.89 -9.13 13.57
CA SER A 133 6.27 -8.28 12.54
C SER A 133 7.09 -7.05 12.20
N LEU A 134 6.95 -6.57 10.97
CA LEU A 134 7.50 -5.29 10.52
C LEU A 134 6.49 -4.15 10.74
N ASN A 135 6.99 -2.93 10.91
CA ASN A 135 6.15 -1.74 10.80
C ASN A 135 5.47 -1.72 9.41
N VAL A 136 4.19 -1.40 9.35
CA VAL A 136 3.40 -1.45 8.11
C VAL A 136 3.94 -0.54 7.00
N ALA A 137 4.53 0.61 7.33
CA ALA A 137 5.12 1.49 6.32
C ALA A 137 6.44 0.94 5.77
N VAL A 138 7.19 0.21 6.59
CA VAL A 138 8.38 -0.53 6.14
C VAL A 138 7.96 -1.69 5.25
N ALA A 139 6.98 -2.49 5.67
CA ALA A 139 6.42 -3.58 4.88
C ALA A 139 5.94 -3.10 3.50
N ALA A 140 5.17 -2.02 3.46
CA ALA A 140 4.70 -1.42 2.22
C ALA A 140 5.86 -1.02 1.29
N SER A 141 6.91 -0.40 1.83
CA SER A 141 8.06 0.03 1.04
C SER A 141 8.84 -1.15 0.44
N ILE A 142 8.96 -2.26 1.19
CA ILE A 142 9.59 -3.50 0.71
C ILE A 142 8.77 -4.12 -0.43
N VAL A 143 7.45 -4.21 -0.28
CA VAL A 143 6.56 -4.75 -1.31
C VAL A 143 6.60 -3.91 -2.59
N PHE A 144 6.58 -2.58 -2.48
CA PHE A 144 6.68 -1.70 -3.65
C PHE A 144 8.02 -1.83 -4.37
N TYR A 145 9.11 -1.91 -3.60
CA TYR A 145 10.44 -2.13 -4.17
C TYR A 145 10.51 -3.45 -4.92
N GLU A 146 10.06 -4.55 -4.30
CA GLU A 146 10.11 -5.88 -4.90
C GLU A 146 9.24 -5.96 -6.17
N MET A 147 8.06 -5.36 -6.14
CA MET A 147 7.21 -5.25 -7.32
C MET A 147 7.92 -4.56 -8.49
N LYS A 148 8.60 -3.45 -8.23
CA LYS A 148 9.33 -2.70 -9.26
C LYS A 148 10.60 -3.42 -9.72
N ARG A 149 11.29 -4.09 -8.80
CA ARG A 149 12.43 -4.95 -9.12
C ARG A 149 12.03 -6.11 -10.03
N ALA A 150 10.94 -6.79 -9.71
CA ALA A 150 10.41 -7.91 -10.50
C ALA A 150 9.95 -7.47 -11.91
N GLU A 151 9.42 -6.25 -12.03
CA GLU A 151 9.01 -5.67 -13.31
C GLU A 151 10.18 -5.31 -14.21
N LYS A 152 11.41 -5.25 -13.70
CA LYS A 152 12.61 -4.74 -14.40
C LYS A 152 12.40 -3.34 -15.00
N SER A 153 11.57 -2.55 -14.36
CA SER A 153 11.28 -1.17 -14.77
C SER A 153 12.55 -0.34 -14.79
N LYS A 154 12.71 0.49 -15.82
CA LYS A 154 13.74 1.55 -15.78
C LYS A 154 13.36 2.49 -14.64
N TYR A 155 14.27 2.69 -13.70
CA TYR A 155 14.05 3.69 -12.68
C TYR A 155 14.24 5.09 -13.26
N VAL A 156 13.42 6.03 -12.80
CA VAL A 156 13.50 7.44 -13.16
C VAL A 156 13.71 8.22 -11.86
N ILE A 157 14.78 8.97 -11.78
CA ILE A 157 15.01 9.90 -10.68
C ILE A 157 14.63 11.29 -11.19
N GLU A 158 13.35 11.60 -11.19
CA GLU A 158 12.81 12.93 -11.47
C GLU A 158 12.27 13.52 -10.18
N GLY A 159 13.09 14.27 -9.47
CA GLY A 159 12.65 14.94 -8.26
C GLY A 159 13.44 16.23 -8.07
N GLU A 160 12.76 17.28 -7.60
CA GLU A 160 13.40 18.58 -7.34
C GLU A 160 14.61 18.52 -6.41
N LYS A 161 14.68 17.49 -5.56
CA LYS A 161 15.83 17.28 -4.64
C LYS A 161 17.10 16.75 -5.33
N PHE A 162 16.99 16.30 -6.56
CA PHE A 162 18.13 15.74 -7.32
C PHE A 162 18.52 16.61 -8.51
N LYS A 163 17.88 17.77 -8.67
CA LYS A 163 18.43 18.81 -9.54
C LYS A 163 19.71 19.28 -8.85
N SER A 164 20.85 18.97 -9.47
CA SER A 164 22.17 19.37 -8.99
C SER A 164 22.14 20.82 -8.56
N VAL A 165 22.62 21.07 -7.36
CA VAL A 165 23.06 22.41 -6.96
C VAL A 165 24.40 22.58 -7.65
N ASP A 166 24.38 23.05 -8.90
CA ASP A 166 25.56 23.56 -9.58
C ASP A 166 25.97 24.86 -8.93
#